data_10bd7063078fafd31c7c300a7d2f50ba
#
_entry.id   10bd7063078fafd31c7c300a7d2f50ba
#
_cell.length_a   1.000
_cell.length_b   1.000
_cell.length_c   1.000
_cell.angle_alpha   90.00
_cell.angle_beta   90.00
_cell.angle_gamma   90.00
#
_symmetry.space_group_name_H-M   'P 1'
#
loop_
_entity.id
_entity.type
_entity.pdbx_description
1 polymer ?
#
loop_
_entity_poly.entity_id
_entity_poly.type
_entity_poly.pdbx_seq_one_letter_code
_entity_poly.pdbx_strand_id
1 'polypeptide(L)'
;MGISMAEANHMAEVQELGCIVCNKMYSQYRDSEIHHLVDQKRSHYRVLPLCYEHHRGGKDSGMFISRHPYKKRFEKAYGSELDLLDLVQVKLEEEIDYDDLPF
;
A
#
# COMPACT_ATOMS: atom_id res chain seq x y z
N MET A 1 5.30 15.78 17.59
CA MET A 1 5.63 16.43 16.35
C MET A 1 4.69 16.01 15.25
N GLY A 2 4.23 16.95 14.48
CA GLY A 2 3.24 16.68 13.45
C GLY A 2 3.83 16.07 12.18
N ILE A 3 2.94 15.67 11.31
CA ILE A 3 3.27 15.19 9.97
C ILE A 3 3.45 16.42 9.08
N SER A 4 4.51 16.43 8.26
CA SER A 4 4.73 17.53 7.33
C SER A 4 3.68 17.50 6.22
N MET A 5 3.50 18.62 5.53
CA MET A 5 2.59 18.70 4.40
C MET A 5 2.98 17.72 3.29
N ALA A 6 4.28 17.61 3.01
CA ALA A 6 4.75 16.68 2.00
C ALA A 6 4.44 15.23 2.37
N GLU A 7 4.61 14.88 3.64
CA GLU A 7 4.29 13.54 4.12
C GLU A 7 2.79 13.26 4.04
N ALA A 8 1.97 14.23 4.43
CA ALA A 8 0.52 14.09 4.34
C ALA A 8 0.06 13.91 2.90
N ASN A 9 0.62 14.69 1.99
CA ASN A 9 0.31 14.60 0.57
C ASN A 9 0.72 13.24 0.01
N HIS A 10 1.90 12.75 0.39
CA HIS A 10 2.36 11.43 -0.06
C HIS A 10 1.41 10.32 0.40
N MET A 11 1.04 10.34 1.67
CA MET A 11 0.11 9.33 2.19
C MET A 11 -1.26 9.40 1.52
N ALA A 12 -1.73 10.60 1.21
CA ALA A 12 -2.99 10.76 0.48
C ALA A 12 -2.90 10.16 -0.92
N GLU A 13 -1.80 10.41 -1.63
CA GLU A 13 -1.59 9.84 -2.97
C GLU A 13 -1.52 8.32 -2.92
N VAL A 14 -0.82 7.77 -1.94
CA VAL A 14 -0.74 6.32 -1.75
C VAL A 14 -2.13 5.74 -1.48
N GLN A 15 -2.89 6.38 -0.61
CA GLN A 15 -4.22 5.90 -0.27
C GLN A 15 -5.15 5.89 -1.48
N GLU A 16 -5.04 6.89 -2.35
CA GLU A 16 -5.84 6.98 -3.56
C GLU A 16 -5.57 5.85 -4.55
N LEU A 17 -4.40 5.22 -4.50
CA LEU A 17 -4.12 4.06 -5.34
C LEU A 17 -5.05 2.88 -5.05
N GLY A 18 -5.59 2.82 -3.85
CA GLY A 18 -6.34 1.67 -3.39
C GLY A 18 -5.41 0.53 -2.96
N CYS A 19 -5.98 -0.56 -2.49
CA CYS A 19 -5.22 -1.68 -1.95
C CYS A 19 -4.25 -2.27 -2.97
N ILE A 20 -2.96 -2.25 -2.64
CA ILE A 20 -1.93 -2.76 -3.54
C ILE A 20 -2.04 -4.28 -3.74
N VAL A 21 -2.49 -5.00 -2.73
CA VAL A 21 -2.68 -6.45 -2.83
C VAL A 21 -3.85 -6.78 -3.76
N CYS A 22 -4.97 -6.09 -3.60
CA CYS A 22 -6.11 -6.30 -4.50
C CYS A 22 -5.75 -5.97 -5.94
N ASN A 23 -4.98 -4.93 -6.15
CA ASN A 23 -4.52 -4.55 -7.48
C ASN A 23 -3.58 -5.62 -8.06
N LYS A 24 -2.56 -6.02 -7.28
CA LYS A 24 -1.56 -6.98 -7.72
C LYS A 24 -2.14 -8.35 -8.03
N MET A 25 -2.99 -8.83 -7.13
CA MET A 25 -3.46 -10.22 -7.18
C MET A 25 -4.74 -10.39 -8.00
N TYR A 26 -5.59 -9.37 -8.04
CA TYR A 26 -6.93 -9.52 -8.59
C TYR A 26 -7.30 -8.45 -9.59
N SER A 27 -6.41 -7.51 -9.87
CA SER A 27 -6.66 -6.38 -10.76
C SER A 27 -7.92 -5.60 -10.36
N GLN A 28 -8.13 -5.46 -9.05
CA GLN A 28 -9.31 -4.80 -8.50
C GLN A 28 -8.91 -3.59 -7.69
N TYR A 29 -9.76 -2.57 -7.72
CA TYR A 29 -9.63 -1.42 -6.85
C TYR A 29 -10.47 -1.65 -5.59
N ARG A 30 -9.87 -1.41 -4.43
CA ARG A 30 -10.58 -1.35 -3.16
C ARG A 30 -10.01 -0.21 -2.34
N ASP A 31 -10.89 0.49 -1.65
CA ASP A 31 -10.47 1.55 -0.74
C ASP A 31 -9.46 1.01 0.25
N SER A 32 -8.47 1.82 0.55
CA SER A 32 -7.36 1.39 1.39
C SER A 32 -7.21 2.25 2.62
N GLU A 33 -6.57 1.64 3.60
CA GLU A 33 -6.02 2.30 4.79
C GLU A 33 -4.52 2.39 4.61
N ILE A 34 -3.87 3.27 5.34
CA ILE A 34 -2.42 3.41 5.30
C ILE A 34 -1.80 2.48 6.33
N HIS A 35 -0.89 1.63 5.87
CA HIS A 35 -0.09 0.74 6.71
C HIS A 35 1.35 1.20 6.69
N HIS A 36 1.88 1.62 7.84
CA HIS A 36 3.28 2.00 7.95
C HIS A 36 4.15 0.76 8.06
N LEU A 37 5.26 0.72 7.32
CA LEU A 37 6.23 -0.35 7.45
C LEU A 37 6.91 -0.25 8.82
N VAL A 38 6.98 -1.39 9.50
CA VAL A 38 7.66 -1.49 10.78
C VAL A 38 9.06 -2.04 10.52
N ASP A 39 9.96 -1.17 10.12
CA ASP A 39 11.35 -1.51 9.90
C ASP A 39 12.24 -0.50 10.64
N GLN A 40 13.54 -0.53 10.34
CA GLN A 40 14.49 0.34 11.04
C GLN A 40 14.31 1.82 10.70
N LYS A 41 13.63 2.10 9.60
CA LYS A 41 13.44 3.48 9.15
C LYS A 41 11.96 3.83 9.17
N ARG A 42 11.44 4.15 10.33
CA ARG A 42 10.06 4.63 10.42
C ARG A 42 9.93 5.92 9.65
N SER A 43 9.04 5.95 8.68
CA SER A 43 8.84 7.12 7.84
C SER A 43 7.41 7.12 7.31
N HIS A 44 6.82 8.30 7.20
CA HIS A 44 5.52 8.46 6.56
C HIS A 44 5.59 8.30 5.04
N TYR A 45 6.79 8.13 4.49
CA TYR A 45 6.98 7.80 3.07
C TYR A 45 7.06 6.29 2.84
N ARG A 46 7.19 5.49 3.91
CA ARG A 46 7.29 4.03 3.82
C ARG A 46 5.97 3.43 4.28
N VAL A 47 4.98 3.55 3.40
CA VAL A 47 3.62 3.14 3.72
C VAL A 47 3.02 2.35 2.56
N LEU A 48 2.12 1.44 2.88
CA LEU A 48 1.39 0.64 1.89
C LEU A 48 -0.10 0.93 1.99
N PRO A 49 -0.79 1.01 0.84
CA PRO A 49 -2.24 1.07 0.84
C PRO A 49 -2.79 -0.36 0.91
N LEU A 50 -3.49 -0.69 1.97
CA LEU A 50 -4.09 -2.01 2.16
C LEU A 50 -5.55 -1.83 2.54
N CYS A 51 -6.44 -2.62 1.91
CA CYS A 51 -7.83 -2.60 2.33
C CYS A 51 -7.94 -3.19 3.74
N TYR A 52 -9.07 -2.96 4.39
CA TYR A 52 -9.26 -3.43 5.75
C TYR A 52 -8.98 -4.92 5.90
N GLU A 53 -9.49 -5.73 4.98
CA GLU A 53 -9.35 -7.18 5.03
C GLU A 53 -7.90 -7.64 4.88
N HIS A 54 -7.12 -6.97 4.01
CA HIS A 54 -5.70 -7.30 3.87
C HIS A 54 -4.83 -6.65 4.93
N HIS A 55 -5.34 -5.64 5.64
CA HIS A 55 -4.57 -4.93 6.63
C HIS A 55 -4.76 -5.49 8.04
N ARG A 56 -5.98 -5.40 8.57
CA ARG A 56 -6.23 -5.71 9.99
C ARG A 56 -7.57 -6.41 10.24
N GLY A 57 -8.15 -6.97 9.21
CA GLY A 57 -9.44 -7.63 9.34
C GLY A 57 -9.41 -8.99 10.01
N GLY A 58 -8.22 -9.50 10.35
CA GLY A 58 -8.09 -10.80 11.01
C GLY A 58 -8.41 -11.98 10.11
N LYS A 59 -8.38 -11.79 8.81
CA LYS A 59 -8.69 -12.84 7.85
C LYS A 59 -7.46 -13.70 7.56
N ASP A 60 -7.69 -14.98 7.31
CA ASP A 60 -6.64 -15.95 7.06
C ASP A 60 -7.13 -17.03 6.11
N SER A 61 -7.81 -16.64 5.05
CA SER A 61 -8.27 -17.64 4.08
C SER A 61 -8.74 -16.96 2.80
N GLY A 62 -8.74 -17.75 1.71
CA GLY A 62 -9.25 -17.30 0.42
C GLY A 62 -8.48 -16.12 -0.14
N MET A 63 -9.22 -15.12 -0.55
CA MET A 63 -8.64 -13.91 -1.13
C MET A 63 -7.99 -13.00 -0.11
N PHE A 64 -8.23 -13.23 1.17
CA PHE A 64 -7.81 -12.28 2.20
C PHE A 64 -6.97 -12.95 3.27
N ILE A 65 -5.71 -12.58 3.33
CA ILE A 65 -4.85 -12.86 4.47
C ILE A 65 -4.44 -11.50 5.01
N SER A 66 -4.76 -11.24 6.28
CA SER A 66 -4.52 -9.94 6.89
C SER A 66 -3.07 -9.81 7.35
N ARG A 67 -2.43 -8.66 7.03
CA ARG A 67 -1.10 -8.34 7.53
C ARG A 67 -1.05 -8.39 9.06
N HIS A 68 -2.10 -7.96 9.71
CA HIS A 68 -2.29 -8.06 11.14
C HIS A 68 -3.40 -9.05 11.44
N PRO A 69 -3.10 -10.18 12.13
CA PRO A 69 -1.82 -10.50 12.75
C PRO A 69 -0.91 -11.45 11.94
N TYR A 70 -1.23 -11.77 10.70
CA TYR A 70 -0.60 -12.88 9.98
C TYR A 70 0.52 -12.43 9.04
N LYS A 71 1.50 -11.71 9.57
CA LYS A 71 2.57 -11.14 8.74
C LYS A 71 3.25 -12.16 7.82
N LYS A 72 3.67 -13.29 8.39
CA LYS A 72 4.44 -14.29 7.61
C LYS A 72 3.58 -14.90 6.50
N ARG A 73 2.33 -15.21 6.79
CA ARG A 73 1.42 -15.76 5.79
C ARG A 73 1.07 -14.74 4.73
N PHE A 74 0.89 -13.50 5.14
CA PHE A 74 0.65 -12.38 4.23
C PHE A 74 1.81 -12.23 3.25
N GLU A 75 3.05 -12.19 3.77
CA GLU A 75 4.22 -12.02 2.93
C GLU A 75 4.45 -13.21 2.00
N LYS A 76 4.17 -14.41 2.47
CA LYS A 76 4.28 -15.60 1.63
C LYS A 76 3.30 -15.57 0.47
N ALA A 77 2.09 -15.07 0.72
CA ALA A 77 1.04 -15.03 -0.29
C ALA A 77 1.21 -13.87 -1.28
N TYR A 78 1.64 -12.71 -0.80
CA TYR A 78 1.56 -11.47 -1.58
C TYR A 78 2.90 -10.81 -1.86
N GLY A 79 3.96 -11.27 -1.22
CA GLY A 79 5.28 -10.66 -1.33
C GLY A 79 5.63 -9.89 -0.05
N SER A 80 6.91 -9.59 0.11
CA SER A 80 7.38 -8.85 1.27
C SER A 80 6.86 -7.42 1.24
N GLU A 81 6.84 -6.79 2.41
CA GLU A 81 6.44 -5.38 2.47
C GLU A 81 7.35 -4.49 1.61
N LEU A 82 8.64 -4.82 1.52
CA LEU A 82 9.54 -4.05 0.67
C LEU A 82 9.23 -4.24 -0.81
N ASP A 83 8.90 -5.47 -1.23
CA ASP A 83 8.49 -5.71 -2.61
C ASP A 83 7.21 -4.95 -2.94
N LEU A 84 6.26 -4.94 -2.01
CA LEU A 84 5.02 -4.20 -2.20
C LEU A 84 5.26 -2.70 -2.22
N LEU A 85 6.20 -2.21 -1.41
CA LEU A 85 6.57 -0.80 -1.42
C LEU A 85 7.15 -0.39 -2.77
N ASP A 86 8.01 -1.23 -3.35
CA ASP A 86 8.55 -0.98 -4.69
C ASP A 86 7.43 -0.91 -5.72
N LEU A 87 6.46 -1.80 -5.62
CA LEU A 87 5.32 -1.80 -6.53
C LEU A 87 4.48 -0.52 -6.36
N VAL A 88 4.30 -0.07 -5.13
CA VAL A 88 3.60 1.20 -4.86
C VAL A 88 4.32 2.35 -5.55
N GLN A 89 5.66 2.40 -5.48
CA GLN A 89 6.42 3.45 -6.15
C GLN A 89 6.21 3.42 -7.66
N VAL A 90 6.20 2.23 -8.26
CA VAL A 90 5.91 2.09 -9.69
C VAL A 90 4.52 2.61 -10.01
N LYS A 91 3.54 2.28 -9.18
CA LYS A 91 2.15 2.72 -9.39
C LYS A 91 2.03 4.24 -9.26
N LEU A 92 2.72 4.84 -8.30
CA LEU A 92 2.72 6.30 -8.17
C LEU A 92 3.31 6.97 -9.40
N GLU A 93 4.36 6.40 -9.98
CA GLU A 93 4.95 6.92 -11.20
C GLU A 93 4.00 6.78 -12.40
N GLU A 94 3.25 5.69 -12.45
CA GLU A 94 2.25 5.47 -13.50
C GLU A 94 1.08 6.46 -13.38
N GLU A 95 0.80 6.96 -12.19
CA GLU A 95 -0.25 7.95 -11.97
C GLU A 95 0.12 9.34 -12.47
N ILE A 96 1.38 9.54 -12.90
CA ILE A 96 1.74 10.78 -13.57
C ILE A 96 0.95 10.83 -14.87
N ASP A 97 0.10 11.83 -14.98
CA ASP A 97 -0.76 11.99 -16.14
C ASP A 97 0.02 12.59 -17.31
N TYR A 98 0.25 11.78 -18.32
CA TYR A 98 0.96 12.23 -19.51
C TYR A 98 0.20 13.30 -20.29
N ASP A 99 -1.12 13.39 -20.07
CA ASP A 99 -1.91 14.43 -20.71
C ASP A 99 -1.62 15.82 -20.14
N ASP A 100 -1.05 15.87 -18.94
CA ASP A 100 -0.66 17.12 -18.31
C ASP A 100 0.75 17.57 -18.74
N LEU A 101 1.45 16.76 -19.52
CA LEU A 101 2.78 17.10 -19.96
C LEU A 101 2.72 18.09 -21.12
N PRO A 102 3.64 19.04 -21.16
CA PRO A 102 3.59 20.13 -22.14
C PRO A 102 4.12 19.70 -23.52
N PHE A 103 3.53 18.67 -24.08
CA PHE A 103 3.88 18.29 -25.47
C PHE A 103 2.77 17.57 -26.18
#